data_c8b278365ee7e6df34526b8892bc2e98
#
_entry.id   c8b278365ee7e6df34526b8892bc2e98
#
_cell.length_a   1.000
_cell.length_b   1.000
_cell.length_c   1.000
_cell.angle_alpha   90.00
_cell.angle_beta   90.00
_cell.angle_gamma   90.00
#
_symmetry.space_group_name_H-M   'P 1'
#
loop_
_entity.id
_entity.type
_entity.pdbx_description
1 polymer ?
#
loop_
_entity_poly.entity_id
_entity_poly.type
_entity_poly.pdbx_seq_one_letter_code
_entity_poly.pdbx_strand_id
1 'polypeptide(L)'
;DLHPSIRRQRQMCIRDSLTISRISNESYRVVTGGADGNRDWVTLRNYRDDNGLNADINIRTHDIATLGLWGPKAVEALGNFIDPNEIDIKNFPFVSAKNLTLNLSGGKKVDVWAARISYVGESGWEIYFNNDKEDGLALYDSLLEVGVVPVGIETYANSRRLEKSFRLQGADLETEYTAIEAAIQRPLVKEADFHGKAAHLSHREEDPCAILCTMTLDDLNVSGKTRYPVGISPIIDPATGEVPIDIKGRRSYTTGMSYCPSLKKFVVMGYLPKEIAIQ
;
A
#
# COMPACT_ATOMS: atom_id res chain seq x y z
N ASP A 1 33.27 6.99 4.92
CA ASP A 1 32.66 6.18 6.00
C ASP A 1 31.80 7.10 6.85
N LEU A 2 30.49 6.95 6.72
CA LEU A 2 29.50 7.69 7.51
C LEU A 2 29.55 7.20 8.96
N HIS A 3 29.51 8.15 9.91
CA HIS A 3 29.55 7.87 11.34
C HIS A 3 28.46 6.83 11.74
N PRO A 4 28.75 5.88 12.67
CA PRO A 4 27.79 4.83 13.06
C PRO A 4 26.42 5.32 13.50
N SER A 5 26.33 6.53 14.09
CA SER A 5 25.05 7.17 14.45
C SER A 5 24.20 7.53 13.24
N ILE A 6 24.80 7.93 12.11
CA ILE A 6 24.09 8.27 10.87
C ILE A 6 23.54 6.98 10.21
N ARG A 7 24.29 5.86 10.29
CA ARG A 7 23.81 4.56 9.83
C ARG A 7 22.62 4.07 10.66
N ARG A 8 22.62 4.29 11.97
CA ARG A 8 21.47 3.94 12.84
C ARG A 8 20.26 4.83 12.58
N GLN A 9 20.42 6.11 12.32
CA GLN A 9 19.33 7.01 11.98
C GLN A 9 18.64 6.62 10.65
N ARG A 10 19.39 6.17 9.63
CA ARG A 10 18.80 5.67 8.38
C ARG A 10 17.99 4.37 8.55
N GLN A 11 18.18 3.61 9.61
CA GLN A 11 17.41 2.42 9.92
C GLN A 11 16.07 2.72 10.60
N MET A 12 15.79 3.97 10.96
CA MET A 12 14.64 4.38 11.77
C MET A 12 13.56 5.12 10.97
N CYS A 13 13.77 5.38 9.70
CA CYS A 13 12.77 5.91 8.79
C CYS A 13 11.84 4.79 8.28
N ILE A 14 10.76 5.15 7.60
CA ILE A 14 9.82 4.19 7.00
C ILE A 14 10.60 3.22 6.12
N ARG A 15 10.71 1.98 6.56
CA ARG A 15 11.51 0.98 5.87
C ARG A 15 10.67 -0.02 5.13
N ASP A 16 9.41 -0.18 5.53
CA ASP A 16 8.56 -1.25 5.06
C ASP A 16 7.07 -0.98 5.23
N SER A 17 6.28 -1.61 4.36
CA SER A 17 4.82 -1.64 4.44
C SER A 17 4.35 -3.06 4.22
N LEU A 18 3.85 -3.70 5.28
CA LEU A 18 3.44 -5.10 5.32
C LEU A 18 1.98 -5.25 5.72
N THR A 19 1.33 -6.26 5.17
CA THR A 19 0.07 -6.76 5.71
C THR A 19 0.34 -8.01 6.53
N ILE A 20 0.07 -7.96 7.84
CA ILE A 20 0.25 -9.11 8.74
C ILE A 20 -1.11 -9.58 9.19
N SER A 21 -1.44 -10.82 8.85
CA SER A 21 -2.68 -11.47 9.23
C SER A 21 -2.41 -12.61 10.20
N ARG A 22 -3.07 -12.59 11.35
CA ARG A 22 -3.02 -13.69 12.30
C ARG A 22 -3.94 -14.81 11.85
N ILE A 23 -3.38 -15.96 11.51
CA ILE A 23 -4.13 -17.15 11.08
C ILE A 23 -4.57 -17.98 12.27
N SER A 24 -3.69 -18.13 13.25
CA SER A 24 -3.95 -18.83 14.51
C SER A 24 -3.15 -18.19 15.64
N ASN A 25 -3.17 -18.78 16.83
CA ASN A 25 -2.38 -18.28 17.96
C ASN A 25 -0.88 -18.23 17.69
N GLU A 26 -0.38 -19.11 16.84
CA GLU A 26 1.06 -19.28 16.57
C GLU A 26 1.40 -19.15 15.07
N SER A 27 0.44 -18.81 14.23
CA SER A 27 0.65 -18.73 12.78
C SER A 27 0.20 -17.38 12.22
N TYR A 28 1.07 -16.80 11.41
CA TYR A 28 0.84 -15.52 10.76
C TYR A 28 1.13 -15.60 9.28
N ARG A 29 0.36 -14.89 8.48
CA ARG A 29 0.65 -14.63 7.08
C ARG A 29 1.18 -13.21 6.94
N VAL A 30 2.34 -13.08 6.35
CA VAL A 30 2.96 -11.79 6.03
C VAL A 30 2.93 -11.61 4.53
N VAL A 31 2.32 -10.52 4.06
CA VAL A 31 2.27 -10.13 2.65
C VAL A 31 3.09 -8.86 2.52
N THR A 32 4.06 -8.88 1.60
CA THR A 32 4.99 -7.78 1.35
C THR A 32 4.87 -7.30 -0.09
N GLY A 33 5.46 -6.15 -0.41
CA GLY A 33 5.58 -5.67 -1.78
C GLY A 33 6.35 -6.66 -2.66
N GLY A 34 5.93 -6.84 -3.91
CA GLY A 34 6.55 -7.82 -4.82
C GLY A 34 8.05 -7.61 -5.07
N ALA A 35 8.52 -6.36 -5.02
CA ALA A 35 9.94 -6.02 -5.15
C ALA A 35 10.73 -6.21 -3.84
N ASP A 36 10.07 -6.26 -2.70
CA ASP A 36 10.67 -6.19 -1.37
C ASP A 36 10.79 -7.56 -0.68
N GLY A 37 10.12 -8.58 -1.17
CA GLY A 37 9.98 -9.88 -0.51
C GLY A 37 11.28 -10.51 -0.01
N ASN A 38 12.35 -10.47 -0.80
CA ASN A 38 13.65 -11.02 -0.40
C ASN A 38 14.30 -10.21 0.73
N ARG A 39 14.22 -8.87 0.66
CA ARG A 39 14.72 -7.98 1.71
C ARG A 39 13.98 -8.24 3.03
N ASP A 40 12.68 -8.34 2.95
CA ASP A 40 11.82 -8.49 4.12
C ASP A 40 12.01 -9.86 4.76
N TRP A 41 12.13 -10.91 3.95
CA TRP A 41 12.46 -12.24 4.44
C TRP A 41 13.81 -12.28 5.18
N VAL A 42 14.85 -11.67 4.58
CA VAL A 42 16.18 -11.59 5.22
C VAL A 42 16.09 -10.79 6.53
N THR A 43 15.33 -9.70 6.55
CA THR A 43 15.15 -8.88 7.75
C THR A 43 14.45 -9.66 8.87
N LEU A 44 13.37 -10.37 8.57
CA LEU A 44 12.65 -11.19 9.55
C LEU A 44 13.51 -12.35 10.07
N ARG A 45 14.21 -13.04 9.18
CA ARG A 45 15.13 -14.12 9.54
C ARG A 45 16.25 -13.63 10.46
N ASN A 46 16.93 -12.56 10.08
CA ASN A 46 18.03 -12.03 10.89
C ASN A 46 17.53 -11.57 12.26
N TYR A 47 16.37 -10.91 12.32
CA TYR A 47 15.78 -10.50 13.60
C TYR A 47 15.45 -11.71 14.49
N ARG A 48 14.89 -12.79 13.93
CA ARG A 48 14.67 -14.06 14.62
C ARG A 48 15.96 -14.62 15.20
N ASP A 49 17.00 -14.72 14.36
CA ASP A 49 18.27 -15.35 14.71
C ASP A 49 19.03 -14.52 15.74
N ASP A 50 19.11 -13.21 15.58
CA ASP A 50 19.78 -12.28 16.50
C ASP A 50 19.12 -12.23 17.89
N ASN A 51 17.83 -12.55 17.99
CA ASN A 51 17.08 -12.56 19.24
C ASN A 51 16.77 -13.96 19.77
N GLY A 52 17.28 -15.01 19.14
CA GLY A 52 17.06 -16.41 19.57
C GLY A 52 15.59 -16.83 19.58
N LEU A 53 14.77 -16.28 18.67
CA LEU A 53 13.35 -16.56 18.63
C LEU A 53 13.06 -17.92 17.98
N ASN A 54 12.21 -18.71 18.61
CA ASN A 54 11.73 -19.97 18.04
C ASN A 54 10.55 -19.70 17.07
N ALA A 55 10.86 -19.48 15.81
CA ALA A 55 9.86 -19.22 14.76
C ALA A 55 10.33 -19.76 13.41
N ASP A 56 9.46 -20.47 12.72
CA ASP A 56 9.69 -20.88 11.32
C ASP A 56 9.19 -19.81 10.37
N ILE A 57 10.01 -19.46 9.39
CA ILE A 57 9.68 -18.47 8.36
C ILE A 57 9.76 -19.15 6.99
N ASN A 58 8.59 -19.37 6.39
CA ASN A 58 8.44 -20.06 5.12
C ASN A 58 8.02 -19.12 4.00
N ILE A 59 8.77 -19.08 2.90
CA ILE A 59 8.40 -18.33 1.70
C ILE A 59 7.35 -19.16 0.94
N ARG A 60 6.19 -18.57 0.67
CA ARG A 60 5.06 -19.19 -0.03
C ARG A 60 4.70 -18.50 -1.33
N THR A 61 5.57 -17.60 -1.81
CA THR A 61 5.31 -16.75 -3.00
C THR A 61 5.01 -17.57 -4.27
N HIS A 62 5.60 -18.75 -4.40
CA HIS A 62 5.37 -19.62 -5.56
C HIS A 62 4.20 -20.59 -5.37
N ASP A 63 3.71 -20.75 -4.14
CA ASP A 63 2.65 -21.70 -3.82
C ASP A 63 1.27 -21.05 -3.77
N ILE A 64 1.21 -19.72 -3.71
CA ILE A 64 -0.02 -18.95 -3.53
C ILE A 64 -0.15 -17.93 -4.64
N ALA A 65 -1.29 -17.94 -5.32
CA ALA A 65 -1.70 -16.90 -6.24
C ALA A 65 -2.73 -15.97 -5.58
N THR A 66 -2.86 -14.77 -6.12
CA THR A 66 -3.77 -13.76 -5.57
C THR A 66 -4.52 -13.05 -6.68
N LEU A 67 -5.83 -12.90 -6.50
CA LEU A 67 -6.66 -12.00 -7.28
C LEU A 67 -7.24 -10.92 -6.37
N GLY A 68 -7.23 -9.68 -6.83
CA GLY A 68 -7.92 -8.57 -6.18
C GLY A 68 -9.28 -8.34 -6.82
N LEU A 69 -10.33 -8.35 -6.01
CA LEU A 69 -11.70 -8.02 -6.43
C LEU A 69 -12.18 -6.81 -5.64
N TRP A 70 -12.29 -5.65 -6.31
CA TRP A 70 -12.72 -4.43 -5.67
C TRP A 70 -13.71 -3.64 -6.54
N GLY A 71 -14.55 -2.89 -5.89
CA GLY A 71 -15.50 -2.00 -6.53
C GLY A 71 -16.84 -1.95 -5.80
N PRO A 72 -17.71 -1.02 -6.17
CA PRO A 72 -19.03 -0.88 -5.55
C PRO A 72 -19.91 -2.12 -5.70
N LYS A 73 -19.66 -2.94 -6.74
CA LYS A 73 -20.38 -4.20 -7.01
C LYS A 73 -19.60 -5.46 -6.61
N ALA A 74 -18.47 -5.34 -5.90
CA ALA A 74 -17.65 -6.49 -5.55
C ALA A 74 -18.40 -7.53 -4.69
N VAL A 75 -19.27 -7.06 -3.78
CA VAL A 75 -20.11 -7.96 -2.95
C VAL A 75 -21.14 -8.71 -3.81
N GLU A 76 -21.77 -8.03 -4.75
CA GLU A 76 -22.71 -8.64 -5.70
C GLU A 76 -22.01 -9.68 -6.58
N ALA A 77 -20.84 -9.33 -7.12
CA ALA A 77 -20.05 -10.23 -7.96
C ALA A 77 -19.64 -11.51 -7.21
N LEU A 78 -19.04 -11.36 -6.00
CA LEU A 78 -18.61 -12.52 -5.21
C LEU A 78 -19.79 -13.34 -4.70
N GLY A 79 -20.94 -12.71 -4.43
CA GLY A 79 -22.18 -13.37 -3.98
C GLY A 79 -22.78 -14.34 -5.00
N ASN A 80 -22.32 -14.36 -6.26
CA ASN A 80 -22.69 -15.41 -7.22
C ASN A 80 -22.05 -16.76 -6.89
N PHE A 81 -20.99 -16.80 -6.09
CA PHE A 81 -20.18 -17.98 -5.83
C PHE A 81 -20.24 -18.45 -4.38
N ILE A 82 -20.87 -17.68 -3.49
CA ILE A 82 -20.97 -17.98 -2.06
C ILE A 82 -22.26 -17.34 -1.49
N ASP A 83 -22.73 -17.84 -0.36
CA ASP A 83 -23.85 -17.20 0.35
C ASP A 83 -23.50 -15.73 0.67
N PRO A 84 -24.30 -14.76 0.19
CA PRO A 84 -24.07 -13.34 0.47
C PRO A 84 -23.97 -13.00 1.96
N ASN A 85 -24.62 -13.77 2.84
CA ASN A 85 -24.51 -13.58 4.29
C ASN A 85 -23.09 -13.85 4.82
N GLU A 86 -22.33 -14.73 4.16
CA GLU A 86 -20.95 -15.01 4.58
C GLU A 86 -19.98 -13.85 4.28
N ILE A 87 -20.34 -13.01 3.32
CA ILE A 87 -19.49 -11.92 2.83
C ILE A 87 -20.05 -10.54 3.12
N ASP A 88 -21.15 -10.42 3.84
CA ASP A 88 -21.65 -9.12 4.27
C ASP A 88 -20.70 -8.46 5.29
N ILE A 89 -20.89 -7.16 5.55
CA ILE A 89 -19.99 -6.39 6.41
C ILE A 89 -20.05 -6.82 7.88
N LYS A 90 -21.16 -7.43 8.33
CA LYS A 90 -21.31 -7.88 9.73
C LYS A 90 -20.54 -9.17 9.96
N ASN A 91 -20.60 -10.10 9.00
CA ASN A 91 -20.00 -11.43 9.09
C ASN A 91 -18.58 -11.47 8.54
N PHE A 92 -18.21 -10.48 7.75
CA PHE A 92 -16.87 -10.30 7.21
C PHE A 92 -16.47 -8.81 7.25
N PRO A 93 -16.12 -8.25 8.41
CA PRO A 93 -15.80 -6.84 8.56
C PRO A 93 -14.51 -6.45 7.85
N PHE A 94 -14.35 -5.15 7.59
CA PHE A 94 -13.12 -4.61 7.03
C PHE A 94 -11.91 -4.88 7.96
N VAL A 95 -10.73 -5.10 7.37
CA VAL A 95 -9.49 -5.50 8.07
C VAL A 95 -9.64 -6.84 8.78
N SER A 96 -10.40 -7.75 8.19
CA SER A 96 -10.46 -9.16 8.63
C SER A 96 -10.17 -10.11 7.48
N ALA A 97 -9.90 -11.37 7.81
CA ALA A 97 -9.62 -12.40 6.83
C ALA A 97 -10.17 -13.75 7.29
N LYS A 98 -10.62 -14.58 6.37
CA LYS A 98 -11.11 -15.93 6.63
C LYS A 98 -11.01 -16.85 5.43
N ASN A 99 -11.11 -18.15 5.67
CA ASN A 99 -11.24 -19.15 4.62
C ASN A 99 -12.68 -19.13 4.08
N LEU A 100 -12.81 -19.30 2.77
CA LEU A 100 -14.07 -19.43 2.05
C LEU A 100 -13.95 -20.56 1.03
N THR A 101 -15.06 -21.20 0.71
CA THR A 101 -15.15 -22.12 -0.44
C THR A 101 -16.07 -21.49 -1.48
N LEU A 102 -15.53 -21.16 -2.65
CA LEU A 102 -16.29 -20.56 -3.76
C LEU A 102 -16.82 -21.67 -4.68
N ASN A 103 -18.11 -21.63 -4.96
CA ASN A 103 -18.77 -22.53 -5.90
C ASN A 103 -18.81 -21.84 -7.28
N LEU A 104 -17.84 -22.13 -8.12
CA LEU A 104 -17.65 -21.46 -9.40
C LEU A 104 -18.60 -21.99 -10.48
N SER A 105 -18.66 -21.29 -11.60
CA SER A 105 -19.34 -21.73 -12.82
C SER A 105 -18.88 -23.13 -13.21
N GLY A 106 -19.80 -23.97 -13.74
CA GLY A 106 -19.49 -25.36 -14.05
C GLY A 106 -19.40 -26.32 -12.86
N GLY A 107 -19.69 -25.86 -11.63
CA GLY A 107 -19.73 -26.68 -10.42
C GLY A 107 -18.38 -26.94 -9.77
N LYS A 108 -17.31 -26.29 -10.22
CA LYS A 108 -16.00 -26.38 -9.59
C LYS A 108 -16.02 -25.65 -8.25
N LYS A 109 -15.36 -26.23 -7.24
CA LYS A 109 -15.17 -25.59 -5.93
C LYS A 109 -13.71 -25.20 -5.76
N VAL A 110 -13.49 -23.98 -5.30
CA VAL A 110 -12.14 -23.47 -5.00
C VAL A 110 -12.10 -22.96 -3.58
N ASP A 111 -11.18 -23.51 -2.79
CA ASP A 111 -10.93 -23.03 -1.44
C ASP A 111 -9.97 -21.85 -1.50
N VAL A 112 -10.36 -20.74 -0.87
CA VAL A 112 -9.62 -19.50 -0.85
C VAL A 112 -9.46 -18.98 0.58
N TRP A 113 -8.41 -18.22 0.81
CA TRP A 113 -8.30 -17.35 1.96
C TRP A 113 -8.50 -15.93 1.49
N ALA A 114 -9.56 -15.29 1.94
CA ALA A 114 -9.91 -13.93 1.53
C ALA A 114 -9.60 -12.92 2.64
N ALA A 115 -8.98 -11.81 2.29
CA ALA A 115 -8.74 -10.69 3.18
C ALA A 115 -9.55 -9.48 2.71
N ARG A 116 -10.44 -8.96 3.58
CA ARG A 116 -11.26 -7.77 3.26
C ARG A 116 -10.46 -6.51 3.51
N ILE A 117 -9.58 -6.23 2.59
CA ILE A 117 -8.72 -5.04 2.57
C ILE A 117 -8.74 -4.42 1.18
N SER A 118 -8.35 -3.15 1.08
CA SER A 118 -8.37 -2.43 -0.18
C SER A 118 -7.26 -1.41 -0.24
N TYR A 119 -6.50 -1.44 -1.31
CA TYR A 119 -5.53 -0.41 -1.66
C TYR A 119 -6.08 0.57 -2.72
N VAL A 120 -7.23 0.27 -3.28
CA VAL A 120 -7.94 1.12 -4.26
C VAL A 120 -9.04 1.96 -3.63
N GLY A 121 -9.30 1.80 -2.32
CA GLY A 121 -10.30 2.56 -1.59
C GLY A 121 -11.76 2.18 -1.89
N GLU A 122 -11.97 1.04 -2.53
CA GLU A 122 -13.29 0.47 -2.80
C GLU A 122 -13.52 -0.78 -1.94
N SER A 123 -14.77 -1.19 -1.76
CA SER A 123 -15.10 -2.45 -1.09
C SER A 123 -14.59 -3.64 -1.89
N GLY A 124 -14.17 -4.69 -1.19
CA GLY A 124 -13.72 -5.92 -1.84
C GLY A 124 -12.69 -6.70 -1.04
N TRP A 125 -11.97 -7.57 -1.72
CA TRP A 125 -11.07 -8.52 -1.11
C TRP A 125 -9.80 -8.75 -1.94
N GLU A 126 -8.74 -9.09 -1.25
CA GLU A 126 -7.64 -9.89 -1.80
C GLU A 126 -7.98 -11.36 -1.58
N ILE A 127 -8.03 -12.12 -2.65
CA ILE A 127 -8.44 -13.53 -2.68
C ILE A 127 -7.20 -14.35 -2.98
N TYR A 128 -6.74 -15.11 -2.00
CA TYR A 128 -5.55 -15.95 -2.05
C TYR A 128 -5.95 -17.43 -2.19
N PHE A 129 -5.34 -18.13 -3.12
CA PHE A 129 -5.60 -19.53 -3.41
C PHE A 129 -4.30 -20.25 -3.77
N ASN A 130 -4.31 -21.58 -3.77
CA ASN A 130 -3.16 -22.34 -4.21
C ASN A 130 -2.83 -21.98 -5.67
N ASN A 131 -1.55 -21.82 -5.95
CA ASN A 131 -1.08 -21.48 -7.30
C ASN A 131 -1.23 -22.69 -8.25
N ASP A 132 -2.46 -23.14 -8.40
CA ASP A 132 -2.90 -24.12 -9.36
C ASP A 132 -3.49 -23.40 -10.58
N LYS A 133 -3.00 -23.75 -11.76
CA LYS A 133 -3.41 -23.11 -13.00
C LYS A 133 -4.91 -23.29 -13.28
N GLU A 134 -5.46 -24.46 -12.97
CA GLU A 134 -6.87 -24.75 -13.25
C GLU A 134 -7.79 -23.99 -12.31
N ASP A 135 -7.44 -23.87 -11.02
CA ASP A 135 -8.20 -23.11 -10.04
C ASP A 135 -8.13 -21.62 -10.35
N GLY A 136 -6.95 -21.11 -10.66
CA GLY A 136 -6.73 -19.72 -11.01
C GLY A 136 -7.52 -19.27 -12.23
N LEU A 137 -7.48 -20.05 -13.31
CA LEU A 137 -8.25 -19.76 -14.52
C LEU A 137 -9.74 -19.86 -14.29
N ALA A 138 -10.21 -20.91 -13.61
CA ALA A 138 -11.65 -21.09 -13.32
C ALA A 138 -12.20 -19.92 -12.48
N LEU A 139 -11.46 -19.46 -11.47
CA LEU A 139 -11.83 -18.31 -10.66
C LEU A 139 -11.86 -17.02 -11.49
N TYR A 140 -10.83 -16.79 -12.29
CA TYR A 140 -10.74 -15.61 -13.15
C TYR A 140 -11.88 -15.57 -14.16
N ASP A 141 -12.10 -16.66 -14.90
CA ASP A 141 -13.14 -16.74 -15.93
C ASP A 141 -14.53 -16.59 -15.32
N SER A 142 -14.81 -17.24 -14.18
CA SER A 142 -16.10 -17.09 -13.46
C SER A 142 -16.36 -15.64 -13.04
N LEU A 143 -15.33 -14.91 -12.61
CA LEU A 143 -15.46 -13.48 -12.28
C LEU A 143 -15.77 -12.64 -13.54
N LEU A 144 -15.17 -12.96 -14.69
CA LEU A 144 -15.50 -12.29 -15.95
C LEU A 144 -16.95 -12.55 -16.38
N GLU A 145 -17.43 -13.79 -16.24
CA GLU A 145 -18.80 -14.18 -16.59
C GLU A 145 -19.86 -13.37 -15.81
N VAL A 146 -19.58 -12.98 -14.57
CA VAL A 146 -20.48 -12.14 -13.76
C VAL A 146 -20.23 -10.63 -13.95
N GLY A 147 -19.48 -10.26 -14.97
CA GLY A 147 -19.29 -8.87 -15.41
C GLY A 147 -18.20 -8.11 -14.66
N VAL A 148 -17.29 -8.79 -13.97
CA VAL A 148 -16.09 -8.14 -13.43
C VAL A 148 -15.16 -7.76 -14.59
N VAL A 149 -14.67 -6.53 -14.57
CA VAL A 149 -13.77 -6.00 -15.60
C VAL A 149 -12.33 -6.09 -15.11
N PRO A 150 -11.43 -6.76 -15.85
CA PRO A 150 -10.02 -6.80 -15.49
C PRO A 150 -9.38 -5.42 -15.65
N VAL A 151 -8.53 -5.06 -14.70
CA VAL A 151 -7.82 -3.78 -14.69
C VAL A 151 -6.31 -4.01 -14.63
N GLY A 152 -5.56 -3.08 -15.21
CA GLY A 152 -4.11 -3.11 -15.16
C GLY A 152 -3.54 -2.57 -13.84
N ILE A 153 -2.23 -2.81 -13.65
CA ILE A 153 -1.50 -2.37 -12.45
C ILE A 153 -1.53 -0.84 -12.26
N GLU A 154 -1.61 -0.08 -13.33
CA GLU A 154 -1.72 1.39 -13.26
C GLU A 154 -3.00 1.84 -12.54
N THR A 155 -4.12 1.17 -12.78
CA THR A 155 -5.38 1.42 -12.06
C THR A 155 -5.24 1.11 -10.59
N TYR A 156 -4.61 0.00 -10.22
CA TYR A 156 -4.42 -0.42 -8.83
C TYR A 156 -3.37 0.44 -8.11
N ALA A 157 -2.16 0.49 -8.65
CA ALA A 157 -0.99 1.04 -7.96
C ALA A 157 -0.88 2.56 -8.04
N ASN A 158 -1.50 3.20 -9.04
CA ASN A 158 -1.41 4.64 -9.20
C ASN A 158 -2.78 5.32 -9.12
N SER A 159 -3.65 5.16 -10.12
CA SER A 159 -4.88 5.94 -10.23
C SER A 159 -5.77 5.85 -8.98
N ARG A 160 -6.15 4.65 -8.59
CA ARG A 160 -7.14 4.46 -7.52
C ARG A 160 -6.56 4.72 -6.12
N ARG A 161 -5.31 4.32 -5.86
CA ARG A 161 -4.65 4.59 -4.57
C ARG A 161 -4.45 6.09 -4.34
N LEU A 162 -4.12 6.86 -5.41
CA LEU A 162 -3.92 8.30 -5.33
C LEU A 162 -5.21 9.05 -5.00
N GLU A 163 -6.36 8.60 -5.52
CA GLU A 163 -7.66 9.18 -5.14
C GLU A 163 -7.94 9.11 -3.64
N LYS A 164 -7.33 8.17 -2.93
CA LYS A 164 -7.44 7.98 -1.48
C LYS A 164 -6.22 8.45 -0.71
N SER A 165 -5.26 9.04 -1.39
CA SER A 165 -3.99 9.44 -0.79
C SER A 165 -3.24 8.27 -0.13
N PHE A 166 -3.41 7.05 -0.62
CA PHE A 166 -2.66 5.90 -0.12
C PHE A 166 -1.22 5.94 -0.62
N ARG A 167 -0.29 5.70 0.30
CA ARG A 167 1.15 5.78 0.05
C ARG A 167 1.65 4.48 -0.57
N LEU A 168 2.59 4.62 -1.49
CA LEU A 168 3.30 3.50 -2.11
C LEU A 168 4.70 3.39 -1.52
N GLN A 169 5.03 2.21 -0.99
CA GLN A 169 6.37 1.90 -0.53
C GLN A 169 7.35 1.92 -1.71
N GLY A 170 8.51 2.55 -1.52
CA GLY A 170 9.52 2.72 -2.55
C GLY A 170 9.27 3.89 -3.50
N ALA A 171 8.19 4.66 -3.29
CA ALA A 171 7.93 5.90 -4.02
C ALA A 171 7.56 7.03 -3.07
N ASP A 172 6.40 6.93 -2.38
CA ASP A 172 5.98 7.93 -1.40
C ASP A 172 6.58 7.68 -0.02
N LEU A 173 6.91 6.42 0.29
CA LEU A 173 7.53 6.01 1.54
C LEU A 173 8.96 5.54 1.28
N GLU A 174 9.89 6.38 1.69
CA GLU A 174 11.33 6.15 1.55
C GLU A 174 12.04 6.39 2.88
N THR A 175 13.27 5.91 2.99
CA THR A 175 14.09 6.09 4.21
C THR A 175 14.54 7.52 4.45
N GLU A 176 14.27 8.43 3.54
CA GLU A 176 14.60 9.84 3.63
C GLU A 176 13.61 10.63 4.49
N TYR A 177 12.38 10.12 4.63
CA TYR A 177 11.32 10.78 5.37
C TYR A 177 10.85 9.94 6.56
N THR A 178 10.35 10.62 7.58
CA THR A 178 9.77 9.98 8.77
C THR A 178 8.31 9.62 8.55
N ALA A 179 7.77 8.75 9.42
CA ALA A 179 6.34 8.43 9.42
C ALA A 179 5.46 9.67 9.69
N ILE A 180 6.01 10.66 10.40
CA ILE A 180 5.32 11.93 10.67
C ILE A 180 5.24 12.76 9.40
N GLU A 181 6.36 12.95 8.70
CA GLU A 181 6.42 13.67 7.44
C GLU A 181 5.56 13.02 6.34
N ALA A 182 5.47 11.69 6.33
CA ALA A 182 4.61 10.94 5.41
C ALA A 182 3.12 10.91 5.81
N ALA A 183 2.76 11.54 6.94
CA ALA A 183 1.39 11.59 7.48
C ALA A 183 0.74 10.19 7.62
N ILE A 184 1.49 9.19 8.09
CA ILE A 184 1.02 7.83 8.37
C ILE A 184 1.10 7.44 9.84
N GLN A 185 1.48 8.34 10.73
CA GLN A 185 1.50 8.09 12.16
C GLN A 185 0.09 7.81 12.70
N ARG A 186 -0.01 6.83 13.59
CA ARG A 186 -1.24 6.60 14.34
C ARG A 186 -1.31 7.48 15.60
N PRO A 187 -2.50 7.86 16.08
CA PRO A 187 -2.64 8.66 17.30
C PRO A 187 -1.97 7.99 18.50
N LEU A 188 -2.13 6.67 18.63
CA LEU A 188 -1.59 5.87 19.73
C LEU A 188 -0.40 5.02 19.25
N VAL A 189 0.65 5.04 20.04
CA VAL A 189 1.80 4.14 19.92
C VAL A 189 1.59 2.98 20.88
N LYS A 190 1.77 1.73 20.44
CA LYS A 190 1.63 0.55 21.29
C LYS A 190 2.62 0.60 22.47
N GLU A 191 2.20 0.11 23.63
CA GLU A 191 3.03 0.06 24.84
C GLU A 191 4.22 -0.90 24.70
N ALA A 192 3.99 -2.06 24.09
CA ALA A 192 5.05 -3.05 23.85
C ALA A 192 6.23 -2.42 23.09
N ASP A 193 7.42 -2.88 23.40
CA ASP A 193 8.61 -2.46 22.69
C ASP A 193 8.63 -2.97 21.24
N PHE A 194 9.28 -2.23 20.36
CA PHE A 194 9.48 -2.58 18.97
C PHE A 194 10.68 -1.84 18.39
N HIS A 195 11.26 -2.42 17.35
CA HIS A 195 12.38 -1.80 16.66
C HIS A 195 12.02 -0.41 16.13
N GLY A 196 12.81 0.60 16.50
CA GLY A 196 12.58 2.00 16.11
C GLY A 196 11.61 2.80 16.99
N LYS A 197 11.07 2.23 18.09
CA LYS A 197 10.11 2.92 18.97
C LYS A 197 10.66 4.24 19.51
N ALA A 198 11.87 4.25 20.05
CA ALA A 198 12.48 5.44 20.63
C ALA A 198 12.60 6.58 19.61
N ALA A 199 13.03 6.27 18.38
CA ALA A 199 13.12 7.26 17.31
C ALA A 199 11.74 7.73 16.83
N HIS A 200 10.77 6.82 16.73
CA HIS A 200 9.42 7.22 16.36
C HIS A 200 8.81 8.17 17.40
N LEU A 201 9.04 7.93 18.68
CA LEU A 201 8.59 8.83 19.75
C LEU A 201 9.29 10.18 19.67
N SER A 202 10.61 10.22 19.46
CA SER A 202 11.36 11.47 19.24
C SER A 202 10.82 12.27 18.06
N HIS A 203 10.62 11.61 16.90
CA HIS A 203 10.05 12.27 15.73
C HIS A 203 8.64 12.83 15.94
N ARG A 204 7.87 12.31 16.89
CA ARG A 204 6.53 12.84 17.22
C ARG A 204 6.60 14.14 18.01
N GLU A 205 7.70 14.39 18.71
CA GLU A 205 7.95 15.61 19.49
C GLU A 205 8.59 16.70 18.64
N GLU A 206 9.18 16.33 17.50
CA GLU A 206 9.82 17.24 16.56
C GLU A 206 8.79 17.79 15.55
N ASP A 207 8.98 19.04 15.17
CA ASP A 207 8.27 19.61 14.04
C ASP A 207 8.75 18.94 12.73
N PRO A 208 7.83 18.45 11.88
CA PRO A 208 8.22 17.89 10.60
C PRO A 208 8.84 18.96 9.71
N CYS A 209 9.92 18.62 9.02
CA CYS A 209 10.59 19.54 8.09
C CYS A 209 9.88 19.61 6.72
N ALA A 210 9.22 18.53 6.35
CA ALA A 210 8.42 18.41 5.14
C ALA A 210 7.15 17.62 5.42
N ILE A 211 6.15 17.73 4.56
CA ILE A 211 4.88 16.99 4.65
C ILE A 211 4.57 16.42 3.27
N LEU A 212 4.18 15.16 3.24
CA LEU A 212 3.66 14.52 2.03
C LEU A 212 2.25 15.05 1.73
N CYS A 213 2.13 15.76 0.62
CA CYS A 213 0.90 16.38 0.16
C CYS A 213 0.30 15.58 -0.99
N THR A 214 -1.04 15.60 -1.07
CA THR A 214 -1.80 15.16 -2.24
C THR A 214 -2.41 16.39 -2.90
N MET A 215 -2.09 16.60 -4.15
CA MET A 215 -2.42 17.82 -4.92
C MET A 215 -3.16 17.45 -6.19
N THR A 216 -4.02 18.32 -6.68
CA THR A 216 -4.65 18.20 -8.00
C THR A 216 -4.02 19.19 -8.98
N LEU A 217 -3.96 18.81 -10.25
CA LEU A 217 -3.53 19.70 -11.32
C LEU A 217 -4.77 20.29 -12.00
N ASP A 218 -4.80 21.62 -12.12
CA ASP A 218 -5.92 22.35 -12.72
C ASP A 218 -5.75 22.51 -14.24
N ASP A 219 -4.55 22.71 -14.73
CA ASP A 219 -4.25 22.84 -16.15
C ASP A 219 -3.05 21.99 -16.57
N LEU A 220 -3.22 21.27 -17.68
CA LEU A 220 -2.17 20.47 -18.31
C LEU A 220 -1.65 21.08 -19.60
N ASN A 221 -2.23 22.19 -20.04
CA ASN A 221 -1.87 22.84 -21.29
C ASN A 221 -0.71 23.79 -21.06
N VAL A 222 0.45 23.41 -21.56
CA VAL A 222 1.64 24.27 -21.55
C VAL A 222 1.97 24.62 -22.98
N SER A 223 1.92 25.92 -23.32
CA SER A 223 2.24 26.44 -24.68
C SER A 223 1.46 25.74 -25.80
N GLY A 224 0.13 25.54 -25.59
CA GLY A 224 -0.75 24.91 -26.58
C GLY A 224 -0.57 23.40 -26.77
N LYS A 225 0.20 22.74 -25.90
CA LYS A 225 0.38 21.29 -25.91
C LYS A 225 0.00 20.72 -24.54
N THR A 226 -0.85 19.69 -24.54
CA THR A 226 -1.14 18.92 -23.33
C THR A 226 0.12 18.18 -22.90
N ARG A 227 0.58 18.41 -21.68
CA ARG A 227 1.71 17.70 -21.08
C ARG A 227 1.22 16.95 -19.85
N TYR A 228 1.57 15.69 -19.82
CA TYR A 228 1.32 14.87 -18.63
C TYR A 228 2.55 14.94 -17.73
N PRO A 229 2.40 15.28 -16.45
CA PRO A 229 3.50 15.23 -15.52
C PRO A 229 3.94 13.76 -15.38
N VAL A 230 5.22 13.55 -15.09
CA VAL A 230 5.80 12.24 -14.77
C VAL A 230 6.15 12.22 -13.28
N GLY A 231 6.15 11.05 -12.67
CA GLY A 231 6.68 10.90 -11.32
C GLY A 231 8.13 11.40 -11.26
N ILE A 232 8.57 11.87 -10.09
CA ILE A 232 9.92 12.44 -9.87
C ILE A 232 10.14 13.77 -10.65
N SER A 233 9.07 14.52 -10.86
CA SER A 233 9.16 15.86 -11.42
C SER A 233 9.38 16.89 -10.30
N PRO A 234 10.23 17.93 -10.50
CA PRO A 234 10.39 18.99 -9.51
C PRO A 234 9.07 19.75 -9.36
N ILE A 235 8.75 20.10 -8.12
CA ILE A 235 7.67 21.04 -7.80
C ILE A 235 8.29 22.41 -7.75
N ILE A 236 7.72 23.38 -8.48
CA ILE A 236 8.25 24.74 -8.59
C ILE A 236 7.30 25.70 -7.89
N ASP A 237 7.82 26.54 -7.02
CA ASP A 237 7.07 27.65 -6.44
C ASP A 237 6.86 28.74 -7.51
N PRO A 238 5.64 29.08 -7.88
CA PRO A 238 5.37 30.08 -8.92
C PRO A 238 5.79 31.50 -8.51
N ALA A 239 5.93 31.81 -7.22
CA ALA A 239 6.33 33.10 -6.73
C ALA A 239 7.83 33.37 -6.92
N THR A 240 8.65 32.32 -6.81
CA THR A 240 10.10 32.43 -6.90
C THR A 240 10.68 31.85 -8.18
N GLY A 241 9.95 30.95 -8.85
CA GLY A 241 10.42 30.16 -9.97
C GLY A 241 11.39 29.03 -9.59
N GLU A 242 11.56 28.77 -8.31
CA GLU A 242 12.53 27.82 -7.75
C GLU A 242 11.86 26.59 -7.17
N VAL A 243 12.65 25.51 -7.02
CA VAL A 243 12.19 24.29 -6.32
C VAL A 243 12.33 24.52 -4.81
N PRO A 244 11.25 24.47 -4.03
CA PRO A 244 11.31 24.62 -2.59
C PRO A 244 12.22 23.56 -1.95
N ILE A 245 12.97 23.97 -0.95
CA ILE A 245 13.93 23.14 -0.22
C ILE A 245 13.60 23.24 1.27
N ASP A 246 13.47 22.11 1.95
CA ASP A 246 13.26 22.09 3.39
C ASP A 246 14.54 22.39 4.19
N ILE A 247 14.42 22.55 5.50
CA ILE A 247 15.55 22.87 6.37
C ILE A 247 16.63 21.78 6.44
N LYS A 248 16.34 20.57 5.97
CA LYS A 248 17.32 19.47 5.81
C LYS A 248 17.98 19.46 4.44
N GLY A 249 17.66 20.41 3.57
CA GLY A 249 18.21 20.52 2.22
C GLY A 249 17.55 19.59 1.19
N ARG A 250 16.40 18.97 1.50
CA ARG A 250 15.68 18.09 0.58
C ARG A 250 14.80 18.93 -0.36
N ARG A 251 14.90 18.63 -1.64
CA ARG A 251 14.14 19.33 -2.68
C ARG A 251 12.75 18.75 -2.86
N SER A 252 11.77 19.59 -3.15
CA SER A 252 10.40 19.18 -3.43
C SER A 252 10.26 18.54 -4.81
N TYR A 253 9.72 17.33 -4.86
CA TYR A 253 9.45 16.61 -6.09
C TYR A 253 8.20 15.74 -5.95
N THR A 254 7.62 15.36 -7.08
CA THR A 254 6.47 14.47 -7.11
C THR A 254 6.93 13.02 -6.93
N THR A 255 6.24 12.28 -6.07
CA THR A 255 6.51 10.86 -5.79
C THR A 255 5.57 9.91 -6.52
N GLY A 256 4.40 10.40 -6.89
CA GLY A 256 3.41 9.63 -7.63
C GLY A 256 2.44 10.56 -8.35
N MET A 257 1.88 10.06 -9.47
CA MET A 257 0.93 10.82 -10.26
C MET A 257 0.12 9.91 -11.17
N SER A 258 -1.17 10.21 -11.28
CA SER A 258 -2.05 9.60 -12.27
C SER A 258 -3.32 10.42 -12.50
N TYR A 259 -4.01 10.13 -13.60
CA TYR A 259 -5.38 10.60 -13.77
C TYR A 259 -6.33 9.83 -12.85
N CYS A 260 -7.14 10.56 -12.10
CA CYS A 260 -8.08 10.02 -11.13
C CYS A 260 -9.52 10.20 -11.62
N PRO A 261 -10.17 9.14 -12.14
CA PRO A 261 -11.45 9.24 -12.84
C PRO A 261 -12.60 9.80 -11.98
N SER A 262 -12.63 9.46 -10.69
CA SER A 262 -13.70 9.96 -9.79
C SER A 262 -13.59 11.47 -9.58
N LEU A 263 -12.38 12.00 -9.55
CA LEU A 263 -12.11 13.43 -9.41
C LEU A 263 -12.11 14.16 -10.74
N LYS A 264 -11.99 13.43 -11.86
CA LYS A 264 -11.80 13.96 -13.22
C LYS A 264 -10.61 14.92 -13.34
N LYS A 265 -9.57 14.67 -12.55
CA LYS A 265 -8.34 15.47 -12.47
C LYS A 265 -7.11 14.57 -12.42
N PHE A 266 -5.97 15.11 -12.78
CA PHE A 266 -4.71 14.53 -12.41
C PHE A 266 -4.43 14.82 -10.95
N VAL A 267 -4.00 13.78 -10.22
CA VAL A 267 -3.57 13.85 -8.82
C VAL A 267 -2.09 13.55 -8.76
N VAL A 268 -1.37 14.32 -7.99
CA VAL A 268 0.04 14.13 -7.69
C VAL A 268 0.26 14.04 -6.19
N MET A 269 1.23 13.24 -5.79
CA MET A 269 1.76 13.26 -4.43
C MET A 269 3.19 13.77 -4.47
N GLY A 270 3.61 14.46 -3.40
CA GLY A 270 4.98 14.95 -3.27
C GLY A 270 5.20 15.59 -1.92
N TYR A 271 6.47 15.66 -1.52
CA TYR A 271 6.84 16.33 -0.27
C TYR A 271 7.08 17.81 -0.49
N LEU A 272 6.49 18.61 0.38
CA LEU A 272 6.70 20.06 0.44
C LEU A 272 7.26 20.44 1.81
N PRO A 273 8.10 21.50 1.89
CA PRO A 273 8.45 22.12 3.17
C PRO A 273 7.18 22.42 3.97
N LYS A 274 7.24 22.24 5.29
CA LYS A 274 6.09 22.41 6.19
C LYS A 274 5.39 23.75 6.01
N GLU A 275 6.15 24.82 5.83
CA GLU A 275 5.67 26.20 5.72
C GLU A 275 4.78 26.40 4.50
N ILE A 276 5.00 25.63 3.43
CA ILE A 276 4.21 25.68 2.21
C ILE A 276 3.05 24.68 2.25
N ALA A 277 3.25 23.55 2.91
CA ALA A 277 2.29 22.45 2.92
C ALA A 277 1.01 22.71 3.74
N ILE A 278 1.00 23.74 4.58
CA ILE A 278 -0.10 24.05 5.54
C ILE A 278 -1.03 25.15 5.03
N GLN A 279 -0.84 25.61 3.81
CA GLN A 279 -1.69 26.65 3.22
C GLN A 279 -3.04 26.13 2.74
#